data_60d71f654d81e82f5e0221d7fb5caa1b
#
_entry.id   60d71f654d81e82f5e0221d7fb5caa1b
#
_cell.length_a   1.000
_cell.length_b   1.000
_cell.length_c   1.000
_cell.angle_alpha   90.00
_cell.angle_beta   90.00
_cell.angle_gamma   90.00
#
_symmetry.space_group_name_H-M   'P 1'
#
loop_
_entity.id
_entity.type
_entity.pdbx_description
1 polymer ?
#
loop_
_entity_poly.entity_id
_entity_poly.type
_entity_poly.pdbx_seq_one_letter_code
_entity_poly.pdbx_strand_id
1 'polypeptide(L)'
;MITSRLFSSLTIICLIVFSLHSRALVAGEGDKSSLIKTGHPKLPEMSGKVEIEVRDSADKPARKLPVHLVYSRNRLSTVTEKTGIMLTLHNWGGTIWDNTPNPNHLAENLDLLVIGVTYYQSGDKDGDPEPYDHGYIQAMDALRALHYVYLGLKASNHPFDPTRIYCTGGSGGGNVTLMANKFAPNTFAAVVDLSGMASLSDDVAFNLQGGSFLNARYSRDPKSRSYLSPDMQEIRDLGNESHLALQAKNANRCKVVIIHGEDDTACLASDKHRVVEAMKKAGLDVIPHFIRKEDGDGKLIKNSGHSIGDRTALLMHYAGKYLSPKSEQMCRVIKPNDFDLKSAVVYPTKNGTHVIKYTKEGPVLTFVQSGR
;
A
#
# COMPACT_ATOMS: atom_id res chain seq x y z
N MET A 1 -73.45 34.31 -6.54
CA MET A 1 -73.11 35.24 -5.43
C MET A 1 -72.17 34.52 -4.46
N ILE A 2 -71.13 35.22 -4.10
CA ILE A 2 -70.12 34.89 -3.11
C ILE A 2 -68.79 34.37 -3.70
N THR A 3 -67.89 35.24 -3.66
CA THR A 3 -66.52 35.31 -4.09
C THR A 3 -65.58 34.50 -3.19
N SER A 4 -64.70 33.70 -3.81
CA SER A 4 -63.58 33.02 -3.15
C SER A 4 -62.30 33.84 -3.29
N ARG A 5 -61.67 34.19 -2.19
CA ARG A 5 -60.34 34.80 -2.15
C ARG A 5 -59.28 33.73 -2.12
N LEU A 6 -58.39 33.77 -3.11
CA LEU A 6 -57.12 33.09 -3.13
C LEU A 6 -56.16 33.75 -2.11
N PHE A 7 -55.58 32.93 -1.21
CA PHE A 7 -54.38 33.29 -0.46
C PHE A 7 -53.20 32.52 -1.03
N SER A 8 -52.34 33.28 -1.67
CA SER A 8 -51.02 32.81 -2.16
C SER A 8 -50.04 32.85 -0.96
N SER A 9 -49.59 31.70 -0.50
CA SER A 9 -48.49 31.63 0.45
C SER A 9 -47.18 31.46 -0.27
N LEU A 10 -46.39 32.53 -0.29
CA LEU A 10 -45.01 32.60 -0.77
C LEU A 10 -44.12 31.99 0.30
N THR A 11 -43.63 30.75 0.08
CA THR A 11 -42.65 30.14 0.92
C THR A 11 -41.26 30.65 0.47
N ILE A 12 -40.67 31.52 1.25
CA ILE A 12 -39.27 31.97 1.06
C ILE A 12 -38.37 30.89 1.57
N ILE A 13 -37.69 30.19 0.64
CA ILE A 13 -36.58 29.25 0.94
C ILE A 13 -35.35 30.12 1.19
N CYS A 14 -34.96 30.29 2.46
CA CYS A 14 -33.67 30.85 2.83
C CYS A 14 -32.56 29.83 2.52
N LEU A 15 -31.87 29.98 1.39
CA LEU A 15 -30.61 29.32 1.12
C LEU A 15 -29.52 29.93 2.02
N ILE A 16 -29.20 29.23 3.10
CA ILE A 16 -28.03 29.53 3.90
C ILE A 16 -26.82 28.94 3.15
N VAL A 17 -26.14 29.79 2.40
CA VAL A 17 -24.83 29.47 1.82
C VAL A 17 -23.82 29.51 2.96
N PHE A 18 -23.45 28.36 3.50
CA PHE A 18 -22.27 28.25 4.36
C PHE A 18 -21.02 28.44 3.49
N SER A 19 -20.54 29.66 3.43
CA SER A 19 -19.20 30.00 2.95
C SER A 19 -18.19 29.47 3.97
N LEU A 20 -17.67 28.27 3.74
CA LEU A 20 -16.48 27.76 4.42
C LEU A 20 -15.27 28.57 3.94
N HIS A 21 -14.99 29.66 4.65
CA HIS A 21 -13.68 30.29 4.58
C HIS A 21 -12.67 29.33 5.20
N SER A 22 -12.02 28.51 4.36
CA SER A 22 -10.79 27.84 4.73
C SER A 22 -9.73 28.91 4.99
N ARG A 23 -9.56 29.30 6.26
CA ARG A 23 -8.36 30.00 6.71
C ARG A 23 -7.19 29.05 6.45
N ALA A 24 -6.42 29.35 5.41
CA ALA A 24 -5.10 28.77 5.22
C ALA A 24 -4.30 29.12 6.48
N LEU A 25 -4.03 28.12 7.31
CA LEU A 25 -2.97 28.20 8.30
C LEU A 25 -1.68 28.38 7.50
N VAL A 26 -1.15 29.59 7.52
CA VAL A 26 0.20 29.90 7.10
C VAL A 26 1.10 29.14 8.08
N ALA A 27 1.57 27.96 7.67
CA ALA A 27 2.61 27.24 8.38
C ALA A 27 3.88 28.10 8.31
N GLY A 28 4.43 28.40 9.48
CA GLY A 28 5.67 29.14 9.63
C GLY A 28 6.80 28.56 8.80
N GLU A 29 7.62 29.43 8.26
CA GLU A 29 8.89 29.15 7.61
C GLU A 29 9.74 28.22 8.49
N GLY A 30 10.16 27.07 7.95
CA GLY A 30 11.21 26.27 8.57
C GLY A 30 11.17 24.77 8.37
N ASP A 31 10.60 24.24 7.29
CA ASP A 31 10.79 22.82 7.02
C ASP A 31 11.84 22.59 5.91
N LYS A 32 13.11 22.59 6.31
CA LYS A 32 14.23 22.13 5.47
C LYS A 32 14.38 20.61 5.57
N SER A 33 13.32 19.84 5.39
CA SER A 33 13.42 18.39 5.24
C SER A 33 13.59 18.01 3.78
N SER A 34 14.81 18.17 3.23
CA SER A 34 15.14 17.49 1.98
C SER A 34 15.22 15.99 2.25
N LEU A 35 14.17 15.27 1.95
CA LEU A 35 14.08 13.80 2.17
C LEU A 35 14.86 13.00 1.13
N ILE A 36 15.28 13.62 0.05
CA ILE A 36 16.14 13.03 -0.96
C ILE A 36 17.16 14.09 -1.38
N LYS A 37 18.42 13.90 -1.00
CA LYS A 37 19.51 14.69 -1.60
C LYS A 37 19.68 14.17 -2.99
N THR A 38 19.29 14.95 -4.03
CA THR A 38 20.03 14.87 -5.28
C THR A 38 19.31 15.42 -6.51
N GLY A 39 20.05 15.60 -7.59
CA GLY A 39 19.59 15.70 -8.97
C GLY A 39 18.68 14.53 -9.38
N HIS A 40 18.18 14.55 -10.62
CA HIS A 40 17.25 13.53 -11.12
C HIS A 40 17.77 12.10 -10.89
N PRO A 41 16.90 11.17 -10.42
CA PRO A 41 17.28 9.79 -10.21
C PRO A 41 17.85 9.16 -11.48
N LYS A 42 19.07 8.59 -11.41
CA LYS A 42 19.65 7.86 -12.52
C LYS A 42 19.48 6.37 -12.29
N LEU A 43 18.75 5.71 -13.18
CA LEU A 43 18.57 4.26 -13.12
C LEU A 43 19.79 3.56 -13.72
N PRO A 44 20.21 2.39 -13.19
CA PRO A 44 21.30 1.61 -13.73
C PRO A 44 20.92 0.98 -15.08
N GLU A 45 21.89 0.84 -15.98
CA GLU A 45 21.70 0.23 -17.31
C GLU A 45 21.41 -1.27 -17.25
N MET A 46 21.79 -1.92 -16.16
CA MET A 46 21.56 -3.34 -15.91
C MET A 46 20.78 -3.53 -14.63
N SER A 47 20.06 -4.65 -14.52
CA SER A 47 19.42 -5.06 -13.27
C SER A 47 20.43 -5.05 -12.14
N GLY A 48 20.03 -4.60 -10.97
CA GLY A 48 20.94 -4.48 -9.85
C GLY A 48 20.36 -3.67 -8.69
N LYS A 49 21.23 -3.33 -7.76
CA LYS A 49 20.91 -2.59 -6.55
C LYS A 49 21.28 -1.12 -6.71
N VAL A 50 20.40 -0.25 -6.28
CA VAL A 50 20.67 1.17 -5.99
C VAL A 50 20.38 1.45 -4.53
N GLU A 51 20.98 2.48 -3.96
CA GLU A 51 20.67 2.94 -2.60
C GLU A 51 20.15 4.37 -2.66
N ILE A 52 18.99 4.60 -2.07
CA ILE A 52 18.43 5.94 -1.91
C ILE A 52 18.49 6.35 -0.44
N GLU A 53 18.69 7.64 -0.19
CA GLU A 53 18.66 8.19 1.16
C GLU A 53 17.23 8.57 1.49
N VAL A 54 16.70 8.07 2.61
CA VAL A 54 15.36 8.35 3.10
C VAL A 54 15.39 8.80 4.55
N ARG A 55 14.37 9.57 4.94
CA ARG A 55 14.19 10.02 6.30
C ARG A 55 12.72 9.81 6.71
N ASP A 56 12.50 9.21 7.87
CA ASP A 56 11.14 8.87 8.31
C ASP A 56 10.42 10.07 8.96
N SER A 57 11.18 10.95 9.59
CA SER A 57 10.69 12.23 10.14
C SER A 57 11.84 13.23 10.22
N ALA A 58 11.54 14.51 10.39
CA ALA A 58 12.54 15.58 10.44
C ALA A 58 13.56 15.44 11.58
N ASP A 59 13.15 14.84 12.69
CA ASP A 59 13.95 14.61 13.88
C ASP A 59 14.76 13.32 13.86
N LYS A 60 14.53 12.44 12.87
CA LYS A 60 15.28 11.18 12.72
C LYS A 60 16.44 11.33 11.74
N PRO A 61 17.54 10.60 11.97
CA PRO A 61 18.65 10.56 11.00
C PRO A 61 18.17 9.97 9.68
N ALA A 62 18.82 10.40 8.60
CA ALA A 62 18.63 9.76 7.29
C ALA A 62 19.19 8.33 7.34
N ARG A 63 18.56 7.43 6.60
CA ARG A 63 19.00 6.05 6.41
C ARG A 63 19.03 5.67 4.95
N LYS A 64 19.83 4.68 4.60
CA LYS A 64 19.87 4.12 3.26
C LYS A 64 18.73 3.14 3.08
N LEU A 65 18.06 3.23 1.94
CA LEU A 65 17.04 2.31 1.49
C LEU A 65 17.56 1.58 0.24
N PRO A 66 17.92 0.30 0.35
CA PRO A 66 18.31 -0.50 -0.81
C PRO A 66 17.11 -0.83 -1.68
N VAL A 67 17.21 -0.50 -2.96
CA VAL A 67 16.22 -0.75 -4.00
C VAL A 67 16.84 -1.64 -5.07
N HIS A 68 16.18 -2.73 -5.40
CA HIS A 68 16.65 -3.70 -6.37
C HIS A 68 15.75 -3.65 -7.61
N LEU A 69 16.38 -3.56 -8.78
CA LEU A 69 15.70 -3.43 -10.06
C LEU A 69 15.96 -4.67 -10.91
N VAL A 70 14.91 -5.20 -11.50
CA VAL A 70 14.99 -6.28 -12.47
C VAL A 70 14.30 -5.85 -13.76
N TYR A 71 15.09 -5.84 -14.83
CA TYR A 71 14.65 -5.59 -16.20
C TYR A 71 14.57 -6.90 -16.97
N SER A 72 13.67 -6.99 -17.94
CA SER A 72 13.69 -8.09 -18.90
C SER A 72 15.07 -8.15 -19.55
N ARG A 73 15.60 -9.37 -19.75
CA ARG A 73 16.95 -9.59 -20.31
C ARG A 73 18.06 -8.79 -19.61
N ASN A 74 17.85 -8.44 -18.35
CA ASN A 74 18.84 -7.74 -17.50
C ASN A 74 19.26 -6.36 -18.01
N ARG A 75 18.46 -5.64 -18.82
CA ARG A 75 18.85 -4.36 -19.43
C ARG A 75 17.73 -3.33 -19.39
N LEU A 76 18.04 -2.10 -18.98
CA LEU A 76 17.14 -0.95 -19.00
C LEU A 76 16.60 -0.67 -20.42
N SER A 77 17.42 -0.87 -21.46
CA SER A 77 17.02 -0.68 -22.86
C SER A 77 15.90 -1.61 -23.33
N THR A 78 15.49 -2.61 -22.54
CA THR A 78 14.33 -3.45 -22.82
C THR A 78 13.02 -2.86 -22.31
N VAL A 79 13.07 -1.82 -21.48
CA VAL A 79 11.90 -1.06 -21.03
C VAL A 79 11.40 -0.20 -22.19
N THR A 80 10.15 -0.34 -22.55
CA THR A 80 9.50 0.35 -23.68
C THR A 80 8.21 1.00 -23.24
N GLU A 81 7.54 1.73 -24.13
CA GLU A 81 6.22 2.34 -23.89
C GLU A 81 5.12 1.35 -23.49
N LYS A 82 5.38 0.04 -23.57
CA LYS A 82 4.47 -1.03 -23.14
C LYS A 82 4.81 -1.58 -21.76
N THR A 83 6.02 -1.33 -21.28
CA THR A 83 6.52 -1.90 -20.03
C THR A 83 5.92 -1.17 -18.83
N GLY A 84 5.26 -1.92 -17.95
CA GLY A 84 4.74 -1.41 -16.68
C GLY A 84 5.78 -1.49 -15.55
N ILE A 85 5.36 -1.13 -14.33
CA ILE A 85 6.21 -1.20 -13.12
C ILE A 85 5.50 -2.08 -12.09
N MET A 86 6.25 -2.92 -11.37
CA MET A 86 5.73 -3.73 -10.28
C MET A 86 6.63 -3.70 -9.05
N LEU A 87 6.07 -3.33 -7.91
CA LEU A 87 6.68 -3.59 -6.60
C LEU A 87 6.47 -5.05 -6.21
N THR A 88 7.51 -5.71 -5.70
CA THR A 88 7.44 -7.01 -5.05
C THR A 88 8.00 -6.90 -3.64
N LEU A 89 7.21 -7.29 -2.65
CA LEU A 89 7.45 -7.00 -1.25
C LEU A 89 7.61 -8.29 -0.46
N HIS A 90 8.74 -8.43 0.27
CA HIS A 90 9.11 -9.63 1.00
C HIS A 90 8.27 -9.82 2.28
N ASN A 91 8.30 -11.02 2.86
CA ASN A 91 7.59 -11.36 4.08
C ASN A 91 8.26 -10.75 5.34
N TRP A 92 7.57 -10.84 6.48
CA TRP A 92 8.14 -10.54 7.80
C TRP A 92 9.39 -11.41 8.04
N GLY A 93 10.48 -10.81 8.48
CA GLY A 93 11.77 -11.45 8.67
C GLY A 93 12.57 -11.69 7.40
N GLY A 94 11.99 -11.46 6.22
CA GLY A 94 12.65 -11.59 4.93
C GLY A 94 13.42 -10.35 4.49
N THR A 95 14.08 -10.48 3.35
CA THR A 95 14.81 -9.40 2.67
C THR A 95 14.55 -9.48 1.17
N ILE A 96 14.63 -8.38 0.47
CA ILE A 96 14.62 -8.23 -1.00
C ILE A 96 13.55 -9.07 -1.71
N TRP A 97 13.84 -10.36 -1.99
CA TRP A 97 13.01 -11.26 -2.79
C TRP A 97 12.45 -12.43 -1.99
N ASP A 98 12.73 -12.48 -0.68
CA ASP A 98 12.30 -13.59 0.15
C ASP A 98 10.77 -13.72 0.15
N ASN A 99 10.32 -14.91 -0.24
CA ASN A 99 8.91 -15.23 -0.27
C ASN A 99 8.05 -14.31 -1.16
N THR A 100 8.66 -13.76 -2.23
CA THR A 100 7.97 -13.00 -3.29
C THR A 100 7.76 -13.87 -4.53
N PRO A 101 6.86 -13.48 -5.46
CA PRO A 101 6.90 -14.01 -6.81
C PRO A 101 8.26 -13.74 -7.48
N ASN A 102 8.70 -14.65 -8.34
CA ASN A 102 10.00 -14.56 -9.01
C ASN A 102 10.09 -13.30 -9.90
N PRO A 103 10.99 -12.35 -9.60
CA PRO A 103 11.04 -11.07 -10.30
C PRO A 103 11.44 -11.18 -11.77
N ASN A 104 12.33 -12.13 -12.14
CA ASN A 104 12.69 -12.36 -13.53
C ASN A 104 11.50 -12.91 -14.34
N HIS A 105 10.75 -13.85 -13.74
CA HIS A 105 9.53 -14.36 -14.37
C HIS A 105 8.51 -13.25 -14.63
N LEU A 106 8.29 -12.35 -13.66
CA LEU A 106 7.38 -11.21 -13.81
C LEU A 106 7.87 -10.23 -14.89
N ALA A 107 9.17 -9.91 -14.90
CA ALA A 107 9.76 -9.00 -15.89
C ALA A 107 9.60 -9.54 -17.32
N GLU A 108 9.85 -10.82 -17.53
CA GLU A 108 9.84 -11.44 -18.85
C GLU A 108 8.44 -11.78 -19.37
N ASN A 109 7.56 -12.28 -18.50
CA ASN A 109 6.24 -12.79 -18.93
C ASN A 109 5.13 -11.75 -18.85
N LEU A 110 5.28 -10.70 -18.03
CA LEU A 110 4.29 -9.64 -17.88
C LEU A 110 4.74 -8.29 -18.44
N ASP A 111 5.94 -8.21 -19.05
CA ASP A 111 6.55 -6.97 -19.54
C ASP A 111 6.53 -5.88 -18.46
N LEU A 112 7.32 -6.12 -17.40
CA LEU A 112 7.38 -5.26 -16.22
C LEU A 112 8.84 -4.93 -15.85
N LEU A 113 9.06 -3.70 -15.42
CA LEU A 113 10.20 -3.35 -14.58
C LEU A 113 9.81 -3.73 -13.14
N VAL A 114 10.55 -4.65 -12.53
CA VAL A 114 10.25 -5.16 -11.19
C VAL A 114 11.16 -4.54 -10.15
N ILE A 115 10.58 -4.08 -9.06
CA ILE A 115 11.24 -3.40 -7.95
C ILE A 115 11.12 -4.26 -6.71
N GLY A 116 12.25 -4.67 -6.12
CA GLY A 116 12.33 -5.21 -4.77
C GLY A 116 12.89 -4.16 -3.82
N VAL A 117 12.43 -4.17 -2.58
CA VAL A 117 12.83 -3.17 -1.58
C VAL A 117 13.28 -3.86 -0.31
N THR A 118 14.46 -3.49 0.18
CA THR A 118 14.87 -3.86 1.54
C THR A 118 14.40 -2.75 2.48
N TYR A 119 13.10 -2.78 2.79
CA TYR A 119 12.44 -1.74 3.56
C TYR A 119 12.74 -1.81 5.07
N TYR A 120 12.18 -0.89 5.85
CA TYR A 120 12.36 -0.79 7.29
C TYR A 120 12.11 -2.13 7.98
N GLN A 121 13.02 -2.55 8.86
CA GLN A 121 13.03 -3.85 9.56
C GLN A 121 13.07 -5.08 8.63
N SER A 122 13.64 -4.98 7.43
CA SER A 122 14.00 -6.16 6.65
C SER A 122 15.00 -7.02 7.43
N GLY A 123 14.74 -8.33 7.50
CA GLY A 123 15.54 -9.26 8.30
C GLY A 123 15.21 -9.23 9.80
N ASP A 124 14.09 -8.59 10.21
CA ASP A 124 13.60 -8.62 11.60
C ASP A 124 13.52 -10.04 12.15
N LYS A 125 13.96 -10.22 13.39
CA LYS A 125 14.05 -11.52 14.06
C LYS A 125 13.32 -11.51 15.39
N ASP A 126 12.93 -12.69 15.83
CA ASP A 126 12.46 -12.88 17.19
C ASP A 126 13.52 -12.39 18.18
N GLY A 127 13.11 -11.54 19.12
CA GLY A 127 14.01 -10.93 20.10
C GLY A 127 14.62 -9.59 19.70
N ASP A 128 14.34 -9.06 18.52
CA ASP A 128 14.69 -7.69 18.17
C ASP A 128 14.00 -6.71 19.15
N PRO A 129 14.71 -5.66 19.62
CA PRO A 129 14.22 -4.80 20.68
C PRO A 129 13.08 -3.87 20.25
N GLU A 130 12.98 -3.58 18.95
CA GLU A 130 11.96 -2.69 18.40
C GLU A 130 10.73 -3.50 17.97
N PRO A 131 9.50 -3.00 18.22
CA PRO A 131 8.30 -3.64 17.72
C PRO A 131 8.30 -3.68 16.19
N TYR A 132 7.76 -4.76 15.63
CA TYR A 132 7.62 -4.88 14.17
C TYR A 132 6.65 -3.84 13.59
N ASP A 133 7.08 -3.11 12.57
CA ASP A 133 6.37 -1.96 12.00
C ASP A 133 4.98 -2.28 11.44
N HIS A 134 4.77 -3.50 10.96
CA HIS A 134 3.49 -3.95 10.43
C HIS A 134 2.92 -3.04 9.35
N GLY A 135 3.75 -2.69 8.36
CA GLY A 135 3.33 -2.05 7.12
C GLY A 135 3.29 -0.53 7.12
N TYR A 136 3.56 0.18 8.20
CA TYR A 136 3.41 1.64 8.25
C TYR A 136 4.59 2.38 7.59
N ILE A 137 5.80 2.23 8.12
CA ILE A 137 7.03 2.78 7.51
C ILE A 137 7.45 1.93 6.30
N GLN A 138 7.22 0.63 6.37
CA GLN A 138 7.53 -0.31 5.29
C GLN A 138 6.80 0.06 3.98
N ALA A 139 5.52 0.42 4.04
CA ALA A 139 4.77 0.89 2.87
C ALA A 139 5.30 2.24 2.34
N MET A 140 5.72 3.12 3.24
CA MET A 140 6.36 4.38 2.82
C MET A 140 7.66 4.13 2.07
N ASP A 141 8.47 3.17 2.52
CA ASP A 141 9.70 2.78 1.81
C ASP A 141 9.42 2.17 0.44
N ALA A 142 8.41 1.32 0.35
CA ALA A 142 7.95 0.77 -0.92
C ALA A 142 7.52 1.89 -1.90
N LEU A 143 6.75 2.86 -1.42
CA LEU A 143 6.32 4.02 -2.20
C LEU A 143 7.47 4.96 -2.57
N ARG A 144 8.47 5.14 -1.69
CA ARG A 144 9.69 5.92 -1.99
C ARG A 144 10.53 5.25 -3.09
N ALA A 145 10.67 3.92 -3.03
CA ALA A 145 11.36 3.17 -4.06
C ALA A 145 10.63 3.26 -5.41
N LEU A 146 9.31 3.10 -5.41
CA LEU A 146 8.49 3.27 -6.62
C LEU A 146 8.60 4.68 -7.19
N HIS A 147 8.52 5.72 -6.35
CA HIS A 147 8.67 7.12 -6.75
C HIS A 147 10.05 7.37 -7.39
N TYR A 148 11.11 6.86 -6.78
CA TYR A 148 12.48 6.97 -7.33
C TYR A 148 12.57 6.41 -8.74
N VAL A 149 12.04 5.20 -8.97
CA VAL A 149 12.06 4.55 -10.29
C VAL A 149 11.17 5.30 -11.28
N TYR A 150 9.96 5.67 -10.88
CA TYR A 150 9.01 6.42 -11.69
C TYR A 150 9.62 7.75 -12.18
N LEU A 151 10.23 8.53 -11.27
CA LEU A 151 10.90 9.79 -11.61
C LEU A 151 12.14 9.56 -12.46
N GLY A 152 12.91 8.49 -12.20
CA GLY A 152 14.09 8.14 -12.98
C GLY A 152 13.77 7.90 -14.45
N LEU A 153 12.70 7.16 -14.73
CA LEU A 153 12.20 6.94 -16.10
C LEU A 153 11.72 8.24 -16.74
N LYS A 154 10.92 9.05 -16.03
CA LYS A 154 10.42 10.34 -16.54
C LYS A 154 11.54 11.34 -16.82
N ALA A 155 12.48 11.50 -15.90
CA ALA A 155 13.58 12.47 -16.03
C ALA A 155 14.56 12.12 -17.13
N SER A 156 14.77 10.84 -17.41
CA SER A 156 15.59 10.37 -18.54
C SER A 156 14.84 10.30 -19.87
N ASN A 157 13.55 10.68 -19.89
CA ASN A 157 12.66 10.49 -21.03
C ASN A 157 12.65 9.03 -21.52
N HIS A 158 12.87 8.06 -20.61
CA HIS A 158 12.84 6.64 -20.96
C HIS A 158 11.38 6.20 -21.13
N PRO A 159 11.01 5.56 -22.25
CA PRO A 159 9.63 5.17 -22.49
C PRO A 159 9.19 4.07 -21.50
N PHE A 160 7.99 4.18 -20.95
CA PHE A 160 7.33 3.16 -20.14
C PHE A 160 5.84 3.43 -20.09
N ASP A 161 5.02 2.46 -19.65
CA ASP A 161 3.58 2.64 -19.47
C ASP A 161 3.26 3.07 -18.02
N PRO A 162 3.06 4.37 -17.76
CA PRO A 162 2.77 4.88 -16.42
C PRO A 162 1.38 4.48 -15.91
N THR A 163 0.54 3.89 -16.75
CA THR A 163 -0.80 3.40 -16.37
C THR A 163 -0.77 1.97 -15.82
N ARG A 164 0.35 1.25 -15.99
CA ARG A 164 0.56 -0.12 -15.55
C ARG A 164 1.49 -0.15 -14.33
N ILE A 165 0.98 0.30 -13.19
CA ILE A 165 1.70 0.25 -11.92
C ILE A 165 1.01 -0.77 -11.02
N TYR A 166 1.76 -1.76 -10.55
CA TYR A 166 1.27 -2.89 -9.79
C TYR A 166 2.07 -3.10 -8.50
N CYS A 167 1.49 -3.82 -7.54
CA CYS A 167 2.19 -4.22 -6.33
C CYS A 167 1.78 -5.64 -5.92
N THR A 168 2.72 -6.40 -5.38
CA THR A 168 2.46 -7.73 -4.82
C THR A 168 3.40 -8.04 -3.67
N GLY A 169 2.97 -8.91 -2.81
CA GLY A 169 3.79 -9.43 -1.72
C GLY A 169 3.13 -10.58 -1.00
N GLY A 170 3.92 -11.31 -0.24
CA GLY A 170 3.44 -12.44 0.51
C GLY A 170 3.57 -12.25 2.01
N SER A 171 2.60 -12.73 2.81
CA SER A 171 2.64 -12.63 4.28
C SER A 171 2.78 -11.16 4.73
N GLY A 172 3.83 -10.80 5.48
CA GLY A 172 4.14 -9.40 5.79
C GLY A 172 4.19 -8.50 4.56
N GLY A 173 4.73 -8.98 3.43
CA GLY A 173 4.73 -8.23 2.16
C GLY A 173 3.34 -8.02 1.56
N GLY A 174 2.41 -8.94 1.78
CA GLY A 174 1.00 -8.78 1.42
C GLY A 174 0.34 -7.65 2.22
N ASN A 175 0.64 -7.57 3.52
CA ASN A 175 0.24 -6.44 4.36
C ASN A 175 0.81 -5.11 3.82
N VAL A 176 2.12 -5.06 3.55
CA VAL A 176 2.78 -3.85 3.00
C VAL A 176 2.18 -3.47 1.64
N THR A 177 1.81 -4.45 0.80
CA THR A 177 1.12 -4.24 -0.49
C THR A 177 -0.21 -3.52 -0.31
N LEU A 178 -1.05 -3.98 0.61
CA LEU A 178 -2.34 -3.35 0.88
C LEU A 178 -2.20 -1.99 1.57
N MET A 179 -1.20 -1.82 2.45
CA MET A 179 -0.89 -0.53 3.07
C MET A 179 -0.37 0.48 2.04
N ALA A 180 0.46 0.06 1.08
CA ALA A 180 0.92 0.92 -0.01
C ALA A 180 -0.25 1.39 -0.87
N ASN A 181 -1.21 0.51 -1.20
CA ASN A 181 -2.44 0.90 -1.90
C ASN A 181 -3.32 1.85 -1.07
N LYS A 182 -3.41 1.63 0.24
CA LYS A 182 -4.12 2.55 1.16
C LYS A 182 -3.48 3.94 1.14
N PHE A 183 -2.16 4.03 1.21
CA PHE A 183 -1.43 5.29 1.24
C PHE A 183 -1.36 6.00 -0.11
N ALA A 184 -1.44 5.25 -1.24
CA ALA A 184 -1.37 5.75 -2.61
C ALA A 184 -2.59 5.31 -3.44
N PRO A 185 -3.82 5.81 -3.13
CA PRO A 185 -5.08 5.30 -3.67
C PRO A 185 -5.28 5.53 -5.18
N ASN A 186 -4.47 6.39 -5.82
CA ASN A 186 -4.54 6.65 -7.26
C ASN A 186 -3.36 6.06 -8.04
N THR A 187 -2.46 5.31 -7.38
CA THR A 187 -1.19 4.92 -8.00
C THR A 187 -1.23 3.54 -8.63
N PHE A 188 -1.90 2.57 -8.00
CA PHE A 188 -1.89 1.19 -8.46
C PHE A 188 -3.10 0.85 -9.34
N ALA A 189 -2.84 0.19 -10.48
CA ALA A 189 -3.88 -0.38 -11.33
C ALA A 189 -4.41 -1.70 -10.76
N ALA A 190 -3.53 -2.51 -10.18
CA ALA A 190 -3.87 -3.70 -9.42
C ALA A 190 -2.84 -3.97 -8.33
N VAL A 191 -3.30 -4.59 -7.24
CA VAL A 191 -2.45 -5.14 -6.18
C VAL A 191 -2.83 -6.58 -5.89
N VAL A 192 -1.83 -7.42 -5.58
CA VAL A 192 -2.04 -8.86 -5.32
C VAL A 192 -1.48 -9.19 -3.94
N ASP A 193 -2.36 -9.53 -3.03
CA ASP A 193 -2.04 -9.95 -1.68
C ASP A 193 -2.02 -11.49 -1.59
N LEU A 194 -0.89 -12.05 -1.18
CA LEU A 194 -0.66 -13.48 -1.05
C LEU A 194 -0.51 -13.85 0.45
N SER A 195 -1.60 -14.26 1.10
CA SER A 195 -1.64 -14.61 2.53
C SER A 195 -1.13 -13.48 3.45
N GLY A 196 -1.43 -12.21 3.14
CA GLY A 196 -0.96 -11.08 3.92
C GLY A 196 -1.73 -10.87 5.22
N MET A 197 -1.10 -10.24 6.21
CA MET A 197 -1.76 -9.82 7.45
C MET A 197 -2.81 -8.74 7.16
N ALA A 198 -3.96 -8.83 7.84
CA ALA A 198 -5.12 -7.96 7.62
C ALA A 198 -5.08 -6.68 8.47
N SER A 199 -4.56 -6.77 9.69
CA SER A 199 -4.48 -5.69 10.66
C SER A 199 -3.44 -6.01 11.72
N LEU A 200 -2.99 -5.00 12.45
CA LEU A 200 -2.24 -5.19 13.68
C LEU A 200 -3.25 -5.45 14.81
N SER A 201 -3.79 -6.68 14.82
CA SER A 201 -4.75 -7.14 15.83
C SER A 201 -4.09 -7.26 17.21
N ASP A 202 -4.90 -7.30 18.26
CA ASP A 202 -4.40 -7.33 19.64
C ASP A 202 -3.55 -8.58 19.94
N ASP A 203 -3.91 -9.74 19.37
CA ASP A 203 -3.14 -10.97 19.50
C ASP A 203 -1.74 -10.85 18.89
N VAL A 204 -1.62 -10.28 17.70
CA VAL A 204 -0.33 -10.02 17.06
C VAL A 204 0.44 -8.90 17.74
N ALA A 205 -0.23 -7.79 18.08
CA ALA A 205 0.42 -6.63 18.67
C ALA A 205 1.03 -6.95 20.05
N PHE A 206 0.29 -7.68 20.89
CA PHE A 206 0.59 -7.88 22.31
C PHE A 206 0.84 -9.35 22.69
N ASN A 207 1.00 -10.23 21.68
CA ASN A 207 1.25 -11.66 21.89
C ASN A 207 0.18 -12.35 22.77
N LEU A 208 -1.09 -12.13 22.46
CA LEU A 208 -2.19 -12.74 23.22
C LEU A 208 -2.43 -14.18 22.75
N GLN A 209 -2.74 -15.06 23.70
CA GLN A 209 -3.06 -16.46 23.42
C GLN A 209 -4.42 -16.59 22.71
N GLY A 210 -4.54 -17.62 21.86
CA GLY A 210 -5.80 -17.99 21.20
C GLY A 210 -6.04 -17.34 19.84
N GLY A 211 -5.10 -16.53 19.34
CA GLY A 211 -5.09 -15.95 18.01
C GLY A 211 -3.92 -16.43 17.15
N SER A 212 -3.36 -15.53 16.38
CA SER A 212 -2.12 -15.76 15.63
C SER A 212 -0.94 -16.04 16.57
N PHE A 213 0.01 -16.86 16.11
CA PHE A 213 1.28 -17.08 16.83
C PHE A 213 2.31 -15.96 16.59
N LEU A 214 2.02 -15.02 15.70
CA LEU A 214 2.91 -13.88 15.43
C LEU A 214 2.94 -12.92 16.63
N ASN A 215 4.10 -12.29 16.85
CA ASN A 215 4.32 -11.36 17.94
C ASN A 215 5.02 -10.11 17.43
N ALA A 216 4.31 -9.00 17.33
CA ALA A 216 4.87 -7.72 16.92
C ALA A 216 5.59 -6.95 18.06
N ARG A 217 5.60 -7.47 19.27
CA ARG A 217 6.37 -6.96 20.44
C ARG A 217 5.97 -5.56 20.92
N TYR A 218 4.74 -5.15 20.67
CA TYR A 218 4.22 -3.89 21.20
C TYR A 218 3.82 -3.98 22.68
N SER A 219 3.68 -2.83 23.31
CA SER A 219 3.23 -2.67 24.70
C SER A 219 1.96 -1.79 24.76
N ARG A 220 1.06 -2.11 25.70
CA ARG A 220 -0.08 -1.25 26.06
C ARG A 220 0.29 -0.14 27.04
N ASP A 221 1.44 -0.23 27.69
CA ASP A 221 1.90 0.78 28.67
C ASP A 221 2.38 2.05 27.92
N PRO A 222 1.72 3.21 28.12
CA PRO A 222 2.14 4.47 27.49
C PRO A 222 3.55 4.94 27.86
N LYS A 223 4.14 4.40 28.91
CA LYS A 223 5.52 4.71 29.34
C LYS A 223 6.55 3.81 28.66
N SER A 224 6.11 2.73 28.01
CA SER A 224 6.99 1.82 27.28
C SER A 224 7.53 2.46 26.01
N ARG A 225 8.79 2.19 25.68
CA ARG A 225 9.37 2.55 24.36
C ARG A 225 8.66 1.85 23.19
N SER A 226 8.05 0.69 23.46
CA SER A 226 7.29 -0.10 22.49
C SER A 226 5.79 0.19 22.54
N TYR A 227 5.37 1.32 23.10
CA TYR A 227 3.94 1.66 23.21
C TYR A 227 3.26 1.74 21.84
N LEU A 228 2.16 1.02 21.70
CA LEU A 228 1.26 1.13 20.57
C LEU A 228 0.10 2.06 20.93
N SER A 229 0.09 3.27 20.39
CA SER A 229 -1.07 4.14 20.58
C SER A 229 -2.28 3.63 19.77
N PRO A 230 -3.51 3.93 20.21
CA PRO A 230 -4.71 3.59 19.45
C PRO A 230 -4.67 4.09 18.00
N ASP A 231 -4.15 5.29 17.76
CA ASP A 231 -4.03 5.88 16.42
C ASP A 231 -3.07 5.10 15.53
N MET A 232 -1.96 4.62 16.12
CA MET A 232 -0.97 3.80 15.40
C MET A 232 -1.46 2.38 15.13
N GLN A 233 -2.37 1.85 15.94
CA GLN A 233 -3.04 0.58 15.67
C GLN A 233 -4.13 0.76 14.61
N GLU A 234 -4.93 1.80 14.72
CA GLU A 234 -6.04 2.11 13.82
C GLU A 234 -5.60 2.32 12.38
N ILE A 235 -4.50 3.05 12.15
CA ILE A 235 -3.99 3.26 10.77
C ILE A 235 -3.55 1.95 10.10
N ARG A 236 -3.13 0.95 10.89
CA ARG A 236 -2.71 -0.38 10.42
C ARG A 236 -3.88 -1.36 10.21
N ASP A 237 -5.10 -0.97 10.55
CA ASP A 237 -6.29 -1.76 10.21
C ASP A 237 -6.69 -1.50 8.76
N LEU A 238 -6.51 -2.52 7.92
CA LEU A 238 -6.90 -2.49 6.50
C LEU A 238 -8.43 -2.63 6.31
N GLY A 239 -9.13 -3.08 7.33
CA GLY A 239 -10.58 -3.20 7.36
C GLY A 239 -11.30 -2.05 8.07
N ASN A 240 -10.59 -0.97 8.46
CA ASN A 240 -11.22 0.21 9.06
C ASN A 240 -12.20 0.85 8.07
N GLU A 241 -13.49 0.80 8.38
CA GLU A 241 -14.58 1.23 7.48
C GLU A 241 -14.48 2.71 7.10
N SER A 242 -14.09 3.58 8.03
CA SER A 242 -13.94 5.01 7.75
C SER A 242 -12.79 5.30 6.79
N HIS A 243 -11.67 4.58 6.93
CA HIS A 243 -10.53 4.69 6.03
C HIS A 243 -10.85 4.13 4.63
N LEU A 244 -11.59 3.02 4.56
CA LEU A 244 -12.04 2.46 3.28
C LEU A 244 -13.01 3.39 2.56
N ALA A 245 -13.93 4.04 3.27
CA ALA A 245 -14.80 5.07 2.71
C ALA A 245 -14.01 6.26 2.14
N LEU A 246 -12.93 6.68 2.81
CA LEU A 246 -12.03 7.71 2.30
C LEU A 246 -11.26 7.25 1.04
N GLN A 247 -10.82 6.00 0.98
CA GLN A 247 -10.20 5.44 -0.23
C GLN A 247 -11.19 5.47 -1.41
N ALA A 248 -12.42 5.05 -1.20
CA ALA A 248 -13.48 5.10 -2.21
C ALA A 248 -13.77 6.55 -2.65
N LYS A 249 -13.85 7.50 -1.70
CA LYS A 249 -14.02 8.94 -1.97
C LYS A 249 -12.85 9.51 -2.75
N ASN A 250 -11.62 9.07 -2.48
CA ASN A 250 -10.41 9.45 -3.23
C ASN A 250 -10.33 8.74 -4.59
N ALA A 251 -11.41 8.04 -4.97
CA ALA A 251 -11.54 7.32 -6.22
C ALA A 251 -10.44 6.25 -6.43
N ASN A 252 -10.09 5.53 -5.36
CA ASN A 252 -9.28 4.33 -5.48
C ASN A 252 -10.01 3.32 -6.40
N ARG A 253 -9.43 3.08 -7.58
CA ARG A 253 -9.94 2.17 -8.61
C ARG A 253 -9.02 0.96 -8.79
N CYS A 254 -8.11 0.78 -7.86
CA CYS A 254 -7.20 -0.34 -7.84
C CYS A 254 -7.99 -1.65 -7.74
N LYS A 255 -7.66 -2.61 -8.60
CA LYS A 255 -8.15 -3.97 -8.45
C LYS A 255 -7.34 -4.69 -7.37
N VAL A 256 -7.99 -5.08 -6.29
CA VAL A 256 -7.37 -5.79 -5.17
C VAL A 256 -7.65 -7.28 -5.32
N VAL A 257 -6.62 -8.07 -5.62
CA VAL A 257 -6.73 -9.54 -5.67
C VAL A 257 -6.15 -10.10 -4.37
N ILE A 258 -6.95 -10.88 -3.65
CA ILE A 258 -6.57 -11.51 -2.38
C ILE A 258 -6.57 -13.02 -2.58
N ILE A 259 -5.43 -13.67 -2.30
CA ILE A 259 -5.26 -15.12 -2.35
C ILE A 259 -4.86 -15.56 -0.95
N HIS A 260 -5.74 -16.26 -0.24
CA HIS A 260 -5.58 -16.54 1.19
C HIS A 260 -6.06 -17.95 1.56
N GLY A 261 -5.31 -18.66 2.39
CA GLY A 261 -5.69 -19.98 2.85
C GLY A 261 -6.74 -19.93 3.97
N GLU A 262 -7.80 -20.73 3.90
CA GLU A 262 -8.84 -20.78 4.94
C GLU A 262 -8.33 -21.33 6.28
N ASP A 263 -7.30 -22.18 6.26
CA ASP A 263 -6.67 -22.74 7.45
C ASP A 263 -5.40 -21.97 7.88
N ASP A 264 -5.22 -20.71 7.43
CA ASP A 264 -4.06 -19.90 7.79
C ASP A 264 -4.11 -19.53 9.28
N THR A 265 -3.11 -19.99 10.04
CA THR A 265 -2.96 -19.74 11.49
C THR A 265 -1.94 -18.64 11.80
N ALA A 266 -1.19 -18.18 10.80
CA ALA A 266 -0.27 -17.04 10.94
C ALA A 266 -1.00 -15.72 10.67
N CYS A 267 -1.64 -15.63 9.51
CA CYS A 267 -2.48 -14.50 9.10
C CYS A 267 -3.91 -14.98 9.06
N LEU A 268 -4.65 -14.86 10.16
CA LEU A 268 -5.95 -15.51 10.33
C LEU A 268 -6.91 -15.19 9.19
N ALA A 269 -7.51 -16.24 8.60
CA ALA A 269 -8.48 -16.10 7.52
C ALA A 269 -9.70 -15.28 7.95
N SER A 270 -10.16 -15.41 9.21
CA SER A 270 -11.25 -14.60 9.77
C SER A 270 -11.01 -13.11 9.66
N ASP A 271 -9.78 -12.64 9.94
CA ASP A 271 -9.41 -11.24 9.81
C ASP A 271 -9.40 -10.80 8.35
N LYS A 272 -8.94 -11.68 7.45
CA LYS A 272 -8.95 -11.40 6.02
C LYS A 272 -10.37 -11.33 5.46
N HIS A 273 -11.27 -12.21 5.89
CA HIS A 273 -12.70 -12.15 5.55
C HIS A 273 -13.31 -10.80 5.96
N ARG A 274 -13.04 -10.34 7.20
CA ARG A 274 -13.50 -9.04 7.70
C ARG A 274 -13.04 -7.90 6.78
N VAL A 275 -11.76 -7.89 6.39
CA VAL A 275 -11.20 -6.88 5.49
C VAL A 275 -11.88 -6.90 4.12
N VAL A 276 -12.05 -8.08 3.53
CA VAL A 276 -12.72 -8.26 2.23
C VAL A 276 -14.14 -7.73 2.26
N GLU A 277 -14.92 -8.08 3.27
CA GLU A 277 -16.30 -7.61 3.40
C GLU A 277 -16.37 -6.09 3.61
N ALA A 278 -15.48 -5.52 4.41
CA ALA A 278 -15.39 -4.07 4.59
C ALA A 278 -15.00 -3.35 3.28
N MET A 279 -14.07 -3.90 2.49
CA MET A 279 -13.71 -3.37 1.16
C MET A 279 -14.89 -3.41 0.19
N LYS A 280 -15.62 -4.53 0.13
CA LYS A 280 -16.82 -4.66 -0.72
C LYS A 280 -17.90 -3.64 -0.31
N LYS A 281 -18.16 -3.52 0.99
CA LYS A 281 -19.12 -2.54 1.56
C LYS A 281 -18.77 -1.11 1.19
N ALA A 282 -17.48 -0.78 1.15
CA ALA A 282 -16.97 0.53 0.72
C ALA A 282 -17.02 0.74 -0.80
N GLY A 283 -17.35 -0.27 -1.61
CA GLY A 283 -17.40 -0.22 -3.06
C GLY A 283 -16.04 -0.28 -3.75
N LEU A 284 -15.01 -0.83 -3.08
CA LEU A 284 -13.71 -1.08 -3.69
C LEU A 284 -13.74 -2.35 -4.55
N ASP A 285 -12.93 -2.39 -5.61
CA ASP A 285 -12.84 -3.53 -6.55
C ASP A 285 -11.95 -4.63 -5.95
N VAL A 286 -12.54 -5.52 -5.14
CA VAL A 286 -11.83 -6.62 -4.49
C VAL A 286 -12.30 -7.98 -4.98
N ILE A 287 -11.33 -8.83 -5.34
CA ILE A 287 -11.55 -10.21 -5.79
C ILE A 287 -10.83 -11.15 -4.81
N PRO A 288 -11.56 -11.78 -3.88
CA PRO A 288 -10.99 -12.75 -2.97
C PRO A 288 -10.97 -14.15 -3.56
N HIS A 289 -9.89 -14.88 -3.28
CA HIS A 289 -9.71 -16.31 -3.49
C HIS A 289 -9.31 -16.93 -2.16
N PHE A 290 -10.30 -17.41 -1.40
CA PHE A 290 -10.09 -18.14 -0.17
C PHE A 290 -9.92 -19.63 -0.49
N ILE A 291 -8.72 -20.15 -0.24
CA ILE A 291 -8.29 -21.49 -0.65
C ILE A 291 -8.62 -22.49 0.45
N ARG A 292 -9.42 -23.50 0.14
CA ARG A 292 -9.86 -24.56 1.03
C ARG A 292 -9.09 -25.87 0.78
N LYS A 293 -9.25 -26.81 1.67
CA LYS A 293 -8.61 -28.15 1.54
C LYS A 293 -9.00 -28.88 0.26
N GLU A 294 -10.28 -28.77 -0.13
CA GLU A 294 -10.81 -29.38 -1.35
C GLU A 294 -10.26 -28.77 -2.64
N ASP A 295 -9.71 -27.56 -2.60
CA ASP A 295 -9.07 -26.93 -3.76
C ASP A 295 -7.66 -27.47 -4.03
N GLY A 296 -7.12 -28.28 -3.12
CA GLY A 296 -5.79 -28.86 -3.20
C GLY A 296 -5.63 -29.80 -4.40
N ASP A 297 -4.76 -29.43 -5.35
CA ASP A 297 -4.41 -30.23 -6.53
C ASP A 297 -2.99 -30.83 -6.47
N GLY A 298 -2.27 -30.54 -5.37
CA GLY A 298 -0.88 -30.97 -5.16
C GLY A 298 0.16 -30.30 -6.06
N LYS A 299 -0.25 -29.42 -7.01
CA LYS A 299 0.60 -28.72 -7.96
C LYS A 299 0.61 -27.20 -7.69
N LEU A 300 -0.48 -26.54 -8.02
CA LEU A 300 -0.67 -25.10 -7.76
C LEU A 300 -0.99 -24.87 -6.28
N ILE A 301 -1.95 -25.62 -5.77
CA ILE A 301 -2.44 -25.56 -4.39
C ILE A 301 -1.94 -26.79 -3.63
N LYS A 302 -0.97 -26.58 -2.74
CA LYS A 302 -0.34 -27.64 -1.94
C LYS A 302 -1.03 -27.83 -0.59
N ASN A 303 -1.59 -26.76 -0.04
CA ASN A 303 -2.38 -26.77 1.20
C ASN A 303 -3.25 -25.51 1.29
N SER A 304 -4.11 -25.45 2.30
CA SER A 304 -5.01 -24.35 2.60
C SER A 304 -4.54 -23.45 3.76
N GLY A 305 -3.30 -23.62 4.23
CA GLY A 305 -2.68 -22.81 5.28
C GLY A 305 -1.92 -21.61 4.73
N HIS A 306 -0.97 -21.09 5.52
CA HIS A 306 -0.20 -19.89 5.18
C HIS A 306 0.63 -19.99 3.90
N SER A 307 1.19 -21.17 3.62
CA SER A 307 2.05 -21.44 2.46
C SER A 307 1.29 -22.24 1.40
N ILE A 308 0.27 -21.64 0.78
CA ILE A 308 -0.65 -22.26 -0.17
C ILE A 308 0.09 -23.02 -1.29
N GLY A 309 1.13 -22.40 -1.88
CA GLY A 309 1.89 -22.94 -3.00
C GLY A 309 2.99 -21.99 -3.47
N ASP A 310 3.51 -22.22 -4.69
CA ASP A 310 4.47 -21.30 -5.31
C ASP A 310 3.82 -19.94 -5.61
N ARG A 311 4.39 -18.87 -5.08
CA ARG A 311 3.81 -17.53 -5.15
C ARG A 311 3.75 -16.97 -6.56
N THR A 312 4.70 -17.35 -7.43
CA THR A 312 4.70 -16.95 -8.84
C THR A 312 3.55 -17.63 -9.56
N ALA A 313 3.39 -18.94 -9.38
CA ALA A 313 2.33 -19.71 -10.00
C ALA A 313 0.94 -19.24 -9.51
N LEU A 314 0.78 -18.99 -8.21
CA LEU A 314 -0.46 -18.44 -7.63
C LEU A 314 -0.79 -17.07 -8.22
N LEU A 315 0.16 -16.13 -8.26
CA LEU A 315 -0.05 -14.82 -8.85
C LEU A 315 -0.45 -14.94 -10.32
N MET A 316 0.28 -15.74 -11.10
CA MET A 316 0.01 -15.91 -12.54
C MET A 316 -1.38 -16.53 -12.78
N HIS A 317 -1.80 -17.50 -11.98
CA HIS A 317 -3.08 -18.17 -12.10
C HIS A 317 -4.26 -17.24 -11.77
N TYR A 318 -4.22 -16.60 -10.60
CA TYR A 318 -5.36 -15.82 -10.10
C TYR A 318 -5.38 -14.36 -10.59
N ALA A 319 -4.21 -13.76 -10.82
CA ALA A 319 -4.09 -12.34 -11.15
C ALA A 319 -3.45 -12.07 -12.53
N GLY A 320 -2.79 -13.04 -13.15
CA GLY A 320 -2.04 -12.82 -14.40
C GLY A 320 -2.83 -12.12 -15.51
N LYS A 321 -4.13 -12.41 -15.64
CA LYS A 321 -5.02 -11.75 -16.62
C LYS A 321 -5.20 -10.23 -16.36
N TYR A 322 -5.02 -9.76 -15.13
CA TYR A 322 -5.13 -8.35 -14.77
C TYR A 322 -3.82 -7.59 -14.95
N LEU A 323 -2.71 -8.31 -15.08
CA LEU A 323 -1.34 -7.78 -15.13
C LEU A 323 -0.74 -7.86 -16.52
N SER A 324 -1.14 -8.86 -17.33
CA SER A 324 -0.55 -9.17 -18.63
C SER A 324 -0.97 -8.18 -19.72
N PRO A 325 -0.02 -7.60 -20.50
CA PRO A 325 -0.33 -6.74 -21.62
C PRO A 325 -1.02 -7.48 -22.78
N LYS A 326 -1.07 -8.82 -22.75
CA LYS A 326 -1.74 -9.66 -23.74
C LYS A 326 -3.21 -9.93 -23.39
N SER A 327 -3.67 -9.49 -22.21
CA SER A 327 -5.03 -9.74 -21.74
C SER A 327 -5.93 -8.54 -21.95
N GLU A 328 -7.14 -8.78 -22.43
CA GLU A 328 -8.20 -7.77 -22.52
C GLU A 328 -8.68 -7.27 -21.14
N GLN A 329 -8.42 -8.06 -20.08
CA GLN A 329 -8.76 -7.72 -18.69
C GLN A 329 -7.64 -6.96 -17.96
N MET A 330 -6.56 -6.60 -18.66
CA MET A 330 -5.44 -5.90 -18.06
C MET A 330 -5.88 -4.59 -17.40
N CYS A 331 -5.51 -4.41 -16.14
CA CYS A 331 -5.82 -3.22 -15.38
C CYS A 331 -4.87 -2.06 -15.71
N ARG A 332 -5.44 -0.85 -15.78
CA ARG A 332 -4.70 0.40 -16.00
C ARG A 332 -5.19 1.49 -15.04
N VAL A 333 -4.29 2.34 -14.61
CA VAL A 333 -4.65 3.59 -13.94
C VAL A 333 -5.15 4.59 -14.99
N ILE A 334 -6.39 5.06 -14.85
CA ILE A 334 -7.03 5.98 -15.80
C ILE A 334 -6.94 7.46 -15.40
N LYS A 335 -6.27 7.75 -14.28
CA LYS A 335 -6.07 9.08 -13.72
C LYS A 335 -4.58 9.33 -13.48
N PRO A 336 -4.16 10.58 -13.31
CA PRO A 336 -2.82 10.84 -12.77
C PRO A 336 -2.63 10.13 -11.44
N ASN A 337 -1.49 9.45 -11.26
CA ASN A 337 -1.14 8.80 -10.00
C ASN A 337 -0.82 9.84 -8.91
N ASP A 338 -0.69 9.39 -7.66
CA ASP A 338 -0.48 10.28 -6.52
C ASP A 338 0.84 11.08 -6.63
N PHE A 339 1.87 10.56 -7.30
CA PHE A 339 3.13 11.26 -7.53
C PHE A 339 2.97 12.47 -8.46
N ASP A 340 2.12 12.37 -9.49
CA ASP A 340 1.84 13.45 -10.42
C ASP A 340 0.80 14.43 -9.85
N LEU A 341 -0.18 13.95 -9.10
CA LEU A 341 -1.21 14.76 -8.45
C LEU A 341 -0.63 15.67 -7.36
N LYS A 342 0.45 15.21 -6.67
CA LYS A 342 1.07 15.92 -5.54
C LYS A 342 0.05 16.35 -4.48
N SER A 343 -1.01 15.58 -4.33
CA SER A 343 -2.05 15.76 -3.33
C SER A 343 -1.67 15.10 -2.00
N ALA A 344 -2.42 15.40 -0.95
CA ALA A 344 -2.30 14.71 0.31
C ALA A 344 -3.42 13.67 0.47
N VAL A 345 -3.07 12.50 0.99
CA VAL A 345 -4.00 11.47 1.44
C VAL A 345 -4.08 11.56 2.96
N VAL A 346 -5.29 11.59 3.49
CA VAL A 346 -5.55 11.91 4.90
C VAL A 346 -6.41 10.82 5.53
N TYR A 347 -5.96 10.30 6.69
CA TYR A 347 -6.68 9.31 7.47
C TYR A 347 -6.85 9.80 8.91
N PRO A 348 -8.04 10.33 9.29
CA PRO A 348 -8.36 10.64 10.66
C PRO A 348 -8.38 9.37 11.52
N THR A 349 -7.90 9.48 12.75
CA THR A 349 -7.93 8.46 13.78
C THR A 349 -8.47 9.07 15.08
N LYS A 350 -8.57 8.27 16.13
CA LYS A 350 -9.21 8.68 17.39
C LYS A 350 -8.68 10.00 17.98
N ASN A 351 -7.36 10.20 17.99
CA ASN A 351 -6.74 11.37 18.64
C ASN A 351 -5.93 12.23 17.66
N GLY A 352 -5.98 11.95 16.36
CA GLY A 352 -5.19 12.69 15.37
C GLY A 352 -5.48 12.28 13.95
N THR A 353 -4.53 12.60 13.08
CA THR A 353 -4.68 12.37 11.65
C THR A 353 -3.34 11.99 11.04
N HIS A 354 -3.31 10.89 10.31
CA HIS A 354 -2.17 10.53 9.46
C HIS A 354 -2.31 11.22 8.12
N VAL A 355 -1.25 11.88 7.67
CA VAL A 355 -1.21 12.64 6.43
C VAL A 355 -0.04 12.14 5.58
N ILE A 356 -0.33 11.64 4.40
CA ILE A 356 0.65 11.25 3.39
C ILE A 356 0.67 12.34 2.33
N LYS A 357 1.78 13.07 2.23
CA LYS A 357 2.00 14.11 1.22
C LYS A 357 2.93 13.59 0.13
N TYR A 358 2.58 13.88 -1.12
CA TYR A 358 3.40 13.58 -2.28
C TYR A 358 4.12 14.85 -2.72
N THR A 359 5.44 14.88 -2.49
CA THR A 359 6.31 16.03 -2.82
C THR A 359 7.19 15.70 -4.02
N LYS A 360 7.98 16.65 -4.47
CA LYS A 360 8.97 16.43 -5.54
C LYS A 360 10.06 15.45 -5.10
N GLU A 361 10.36 15.44 -3.81
CA GLU A 361 11.38 14.59 -3.19
C GLU A 361 10.84 13.20 -2.85
N GLY A 362 9.52 12.99 -2.91
CA GLY A 362 8.87 11.72 -2.65
C GLY A 362 7.73 11.83 -1.62
N PRO A 363 7.15 10.67 -1.25
CA PRO A 363 6.09 10.62 -0.27
C PRO A 363 6.62 10.84 1.16
N VAL A 364 5.90 11.65 1.91
CA VAL A 364 6.18 12.01 3.32
C VAL A 364 4.97 11.64 4.16
N LEU A 365 5.19 10.99 5.28
CA LEU A 365 4.17 10.59 6.23
C LEU A 365 4.33 11.40 7.51
N THR A 366 3.24 12.02 7.98
CA THR A 366 3.19 12.76 9.24
C THR A 366 1.96 12.36 10.03
N PHE A 367 2.07 12.44 11.35
CA PHE A 367 0.92 12.34 12.26
C PHE A 367 0.70 13.70 12.90
N VAL A 368 -0.52 14.22 12.78
CA VAL A 368 -0.94 15.50 13.37
C VAL A 368 -1.92 15.18 14.49
N GLN A 369 -1.51 15.43 15.73
CA GLN A 369 -2.38 15.24 16.87
C GLN A 369 -3.52 16.26 16.86
N SER A 370 -4.75 15.83 17.14
CA SER A 370 -5.88 16.75 17.31
C SER A 370 -5.61 17.63 18.53
N GLY A 371 -5.79 18.93 18.38
CA GLY A 371 -5.71 19.84 19.53
C GLY A 371 -6.75 19.45 20.58
N ARG A 372 -6.32 19.41 21.84
CA ARG A 372 -7.22 19.26 22.97
C ARG A 372 -8.06 20.51 23.16
#